data_1ca752aeb9e56206f268ed10262bb3ac
#
_entry.id   1ca752aeb9e56206f268ed10262bb3ac
#
_cell.length_a   1.000
_cell.length_b   1.000
_cell.length_c   1.000
_cell.angle_alpha   90.00
_cell.angle_beta   90.00
_cell.angle_gamma   90.00
#
_symmetry.space_group_name_H-M   'P 1'
#
loop_
_entity.id
_entity.type
_entity.pdbx_description
1 polymer ?
#
loop_
_entity_poly.entity_id
_entity_poly.type
_entity_poly.pdbx_seq_one_letter_code
_entity_poly.pdbx_strand_id
1 'polypeptide(L)'
;IDEFIEEFKDTPIFKEYHEFYKTRDPLIFKYISSFLLFGKKYYYEDDTFNETAFRGWLEVEDRLRTTEFTDRYLDDIREIITWMLRYFDDTSFLPKHGPGAVAEASAKRSYSLKNDTLTQNLIAPEFSDICEWDVFHPHILTMLTSGSDMANDKISRLKFVPKDIGKSRSICMEPVAYQWLQQGVRLWVEDALRQSMGKHIPLTDQNVNREMARFGSRTARVDTIDLSSASDSVHSALVGRVFPEYVLRYLFDTRTTRTLAHDGTVIEMQKFAPMGSALCFPIQSIIYAAVVIHSSLSWHFGQNAGSFLNIDRSTMDRYYHDTYGLKKLASFSIFGDDIICDSRITSAVIDNLSRLGFSVNTGKSFTGSSAFRESCGGYYLNGVDVTPLRAKLGKIDSTIPVRTLASVIDLANRAYEFGYLTLRRQLIRTALYYPISGVYDRYHNGKQVNQILFSDDPDASFALFSPHPINKHLQRRSFDEGVVTKDTRFWYQRDE
;
A
#
# COMPACT_ATOMS: atom_id res chain seq x y z
N ILE A 1 -26.80 1.51 -11.67
CA ILE A 1 -27.60 0.25 -11.72
C ILE A 1 -28.42 0.24 -13.00
N ASP A 2 -29.14 1.32 -13.32
CA ASP A 2 -30.00 1.40 -14.50
C ASP A 2 -29.21 1.30 -15.80
N GLU A 3 -28.06 1.96 -15.90
CA GLU A 3 -27.11 1.81 -17.02
C GLU A 3 -26.64 0.35 -17.17
N PHE A 4 -26.30 -0.32 -16.05
CA PHE A 4 -25.93 -1.73 -16.08
C PHE A 4 -27.05 -2.61 -16.59
N ILE A 5 -28.28 -2.37 -16.14
CA ILE A 5 -29.47 -3.12 -16.57
C ILE A 5 -29.67 -2.99 -18.08
N GLU A 6 -29.62 -1.80 -18.62
CA GLU A 6 -29.79 -1.54 -20.05
C GLU A 6 -28.67 -2.16 -20.90
N GLU A 7 -27.41 -2.03 -20.46
CA GLU A 7 -26.26 -2.52 -21.21
C GLU A 7 -26.16 -4.04 -21.23
N PHE A 8 -26.52 -4.72 -20.14
CA PHE A 8 -26.32 -6.16 -19.98
C PHE A 8 -27.60 -7.00 -19.95
N LYS A 9 -28.79 -6.42 -20.20
CA LYS A 9 -30.10 -7.09 -20.09
C LYS A 9 -30.22 -8.37 -20.93
N ASP A 10 -29.54 -8.45 -22.08
CA ASP A 10 -29.57 -9.60 -22.98
C ASP A 10 -28.38 -10.56 -22.78
N THR A 11 -27.60 -10.37 -21.74
CA THR A 11 -26.42 -11.19 -21.46
C THR A 11 -26.66 -12.21 -20.33
N PRO A 12 -25.85 -13.30 -20.29
CA PRO A 12 -25.91 -14.24 -19.17
C PRO A 12 -25.69 -13.60 -17.80
N ILE A 13 -24.84 -12.55 -17.71
CA ILE A 13 -24.54 -11.87 -16.44
C ILE A 13 -25.79 -11.19 -15.83
N PHE A 14 -26.76 -10.79 -16.66
CA PHE A 14 -27.99 -10.20 -16.19
C PHE A 14 -28.87 -11.21 -15.45
N LYS A 15 -28.88 -12.48 -15.88
CA LYS A 15 -29.56 -13.57 -15.16
C LYS A 15 -28.95 -13.76 -13.77
N GLU A 16 -27.62 -13.78 -13.69
CA GLU A 16 -26.89 -13.89 -12.43
C GLU A 16 -27.17 -12.70 -11.50
N TYR A 17 -27.29 -11.48 -12.05
CA TYR A 17 -27.68 -10.31 -11.28
C TYR A 17 -29.09 -10.46 -10.68
N HIS A 18 -30.07 -10.92 -11.45
CA HIS A 18 -31.40 -11.18 -10.95
C HIS A 18 -31.43 -12.27 -9.88
N GLU A 19 -30.66 -13.33 -10.06
CA GLU A 19 -30.55 -14.37 -9.06
C GLU A 19 -29.92 -13.87 -7.77
N PHE A 20 -28.84 -13.08 -7.86
CA PHE A 20 -28.27 -12.39 -6.70
C PHE A 20 -29.28 -11.46 -6.02
N TYR A 21 -30.03 -10.70 -6.79
CA TYR A 21 -31.03 -9.79 -6.22
C TYR A 21 -32.07 -10.52 -5.36
N LYS A 22 -32.44 -11.74 -5.77
CA LYS A 22 -33.39 -12.59 -5.04
C LYS A 22 -32.78 -13.32 -3.86
N THR A 23 -31.62 -13.94 -4.07
CA THR A 23 -31.02 -14.87 -3.10
C THR A 23 -30.04 -14.21 -2.16
N ARG A 24 -29.40 -13.09 -2.58
CA ARG A 24 -28.27 -12.46 -1.90
C ARG A 24 -27.07 -13.40 -1.72
N ASP A 25 -26.93 -14.40 -2.61
CA ASP A 25 -25.85 -15.38 -2.57
C ASP A 25 -24.49 -14.71 -2.81
N PRO A 26 -23.54 -14.80 -1.86
CA PRO A 26 -22.22 -14.21 -2.01
C PRO A 26 -21.41 -14.76 -3.21
N LEU A 27 -21.60 -16.02 -3.60
CA LEU A 27 -20.89 -16.60 -4.72
C LEU A 27 -21.34 -16.02 -6.06
N ILE A 28 -22.65 -15.75 -6.20
CA ILE A 28 -23.17 -15.05 -7.37
C ILE A 28 -22.63 -13.61 -7.42
N PHE A 29 -22.58 -12.93 -6.29
CA PHE A 29 -21.96 -11.60 -6.21
C PHE A 29 -20.46 -11.63 -6.62
N LYS A 30 -19.72 -12.64 -6.16
CA LYS A 30 -18.31 -12.85 -6.55
C LYS A 30 -18.16 -13.03 -8.06
N TYR A 31 -19.06 -13.79 -8.68
CA TYR A 31 -19.05 -14.00 -10.13
C TYR A 31 -19.33 -12.70 -10.89
N ILE A 32 -20.39 -11.99 -10.54
CA ILE A 32 -20.76 -10.71 -11.17
C ILE A 32 -19.64 -9.68 -11.01
N SER A 33 -19.13 -9.51 -9.80
CA SER A 33 -18.05 -8.55 -9.51
C SER A 33 -16.74 -8.91 -10.23
N SER A 34 -16.45 -10.21 -10.38
CA SER A 34 -15.30 -10.66 -11.18
C SER A 34 -15.46 -10.33 -12.65
N PHE A 35 -16.64 -10.50 -13.21
CA PHE A 35 -16.93 -10.13 -14.60
C PHE A 35 -16.74 -8.62 -14.82
N LEU A 36 -17.41 -7.79 -14.01
CA LEU A 36 -17.40 -6.33 -14.16
C LEU A 36 -16.02 -5.71 -13.89
N LEU A 37 -15.25 -6.28 -12.98
CA LEU A 37 -13.97 -5.72 -12.55
C LEU A 37 -12.75 -6.43 -13.16
N PHE A 38 -12.97 -7.39 -14.05
CA PHE A 38 -11.89 -8.21 -14.63
C PHE A 38 -10.80 -7.35 -15.26
N GLY A 39 -11.17 -6.42 -16.14
CA GLY A 39 -10.25 -5.53 -16.84
C GLY A 39 -9.76 -4.32 -16.02
N LYS A 40 -10.29 -4.10 -14.81
CA LYS A 40 -10.01 -2.87 -14.03
C LYS A 40 -8.52 -2.60 -13.79
N LYS A 41 -7.71 -3.64 -13.70
CA LYS A 41 -6.26 -3.54 -13.45
C LYS A 41 -5.41 -3.73 -14.70
N TYR A 42 -6.03 -3.61 -15.88
CA TYR A 42 -5.29 -3.66 -17.13
C TYR A 42 -4.31 -2.49 -17.19
N TYR A 43 -3.08 -2.77 -17.57
CA TYR A 43 -2.06 -1.74 -17.70
C TYR A 43 -2.26 -0.99 -19.03
N TYR A 44 -2.66 0.26 -18.93
CA TYR A 44 -2.80 1.16 -20.05
C TYR A 44 -2.19 2.52 -19.67
N GLU A 45 -1.28 3.00 -20.51
CA GLU A 45 -0.66 4.31 -20.37
C GLU A 45 -1.35 5.30 -21.31
N ASP A 46 -1.76 6.45 -20.75
CA ASP A 46 -2.33 7.56 -21.48
C ASP A 46 -1.98 8.85 -20.73
N ASP A 47 -1.46 9.81 -21.46
CA ASP A 47 -1.02 11.08 -20.90
C ASP A 47 -2.18 11.89 -20.30
N THR A 48 -3.41 11.71 -20.81
CA THR A 48 -4.60 12.37 -20.25
C THR A 48 -4.89 11.93 -18.82
N PHE A 49 -4.57 10.66 -18.46
CA PHE A 49 -4.70 10.16 -17.10
C PHE A 49 -3.64 10.76 -16.18
N ASN A 50 -2.43 10.99 -16.71
CA ASN A 50 -1.36 11.64 -15.97
C ASN A 50 -1.70 13.10 -15.67
N GLU A 51 -2.22 13.84 -16.67
CA GLU A 51 -2.68 15.22 -16.50
C GLU A 51 -3.83 15.33 -15.49
N THR A 52 -4.77 14.41 -15.54
CA THR A 52 -5.87 14.35 -14.57
C THR A 52 -5.35 14.07 -13.16
N ALA A 53 -4.40 13.15 -13.01
CA ALA A 53 -3.76 12.84 -11.73
C ALA A 53 -2.94 14.03 -11.22
N PHE A 54 -2.25 14.76 -12.10
CA PHE A 54 -1.48 15.96 -11.73
C PHE A 54 -2.39 17.07 -11.23
N ARG A 55 -3.48 17.34 -11.93
CA ARG A 55 -4.46 18.35 -11.50
C ARG A 55 -5.04 18.02 -10.13
N GLY A 56 -5.49 16.78 -9.92
CA GLY A 56 -5.99 16.36 -8.63
C GLY A 56 -4.92 16.41 -7.51
N TRP A 57 -3.65 16.18 -7.85
CA TRP A 57 -2.54 16.34 -6.91
C TRP A 57 -2.33 17.81 -6.51
N LEU A 58 -2.43 18.75 -7.47
CA LEU A 58 -2.35 20.20 -7.21
C LEU A 58 -3.54 20.70 -6.40
N GLU A 59 -4.76 20.27 -6.71
CA GLU A 59 -5.96 20.61 -5.94
C GLU A 59 -5.83 20.28 -4.45
N VAL A 60 -5.16 19.17 -4.13
CA VAL A 60 -4.87 18.82 -2.73
C VAL A 60 -3.84 19.79 -2.13
N GLU A 61 -2.77 20.15 -2.85
CA GLU A 61 -1.80 21.16 -2.37
C GLU A 61 -2.47 22.50 -2.09
N ASP A 62 -3.32 22.97 -2.99
CA ASP A 62 -4.02 24.25 -2.83
C ASP A 62 -4.97 24.24 -1.63
N ARG A 63 -5.68 23.12 -1.41
CA ARG A 63 -6.50 22.94 -0.22
C ARG A 63 -5.66 22.98 1.06
N LEU A 64 -4.52 22.29 1.07
CA LEU A 64 -3.65 22.26 2.25
C LEU A 64 -3.08 23.62 2.59
N ARG A 65 -2.75 24.48 1.61
CA ARG A 65 -2.26 25.85 1.86
C ARG A 65 -3.21 26.72 2.66
N THR A 66 -4.50 26.42 2.59
CA THR A 66 -5.54 27.17 3.30
C THR A 66 -6.03 26.50 4.59
N THR A 67 -5.48 25.32 4.91
CA THR A 67 -5.88 24.55 6.09
C THR A 67 -5.08 25.00 7.31
N GLU A 68 -5.77 25.40 8.37
CA GLU A 68 -5.17 25.79 9.65
C GLU A 68 -5.43 24.73 10.73
N PHE A 69 -4.46 24.54 11.62
CA PHE A 69 -4.49 23.56 12.70
C PHE A 69 -4.44 24.25 14.06
N THR A 70 -5.55 24.90 14.45
CA THR A 70 -5.69 25.68 15.70
C THR A 70 -6.56 24.98 16.75
N ASP A 71 -7.20 23.87 16.42
CA ASP A 71 -8.13 23.17 17.32
C ASP A 71 -7.38 22.51 18.49
N ARG A 72 -7.86 22.72 19.72
CA ARG A 72 -7.35 22.07 20.93
C ARG A 72 -7.47 20.56 20.92
N TYR A 73 -8.33 20.00 20.08
CA TYR A 73 -8.39 18.57 19.79
C TYR A 73 -7.01 17.98 19.41
N LEU A 74 -6.16 18.78 18.79
CA LEU A 74 -4.80 18.38 18.40
C LEU A 74 -3.91 18.10 19.63
N ASP A 75 -4.18 18.71 20.78
CA ASP A 75 -3.44 18.44 22.00
C ASP A 75 -3.72 17.00 22.49
N ASP A 76 -4.99 16.59 22.46
CA ASP A 76 -5.37 15.20 22.77
C ASP A 76 -4.73 14.20 21.78
N ILE A 77 -4.72 14.52 20.49
CA ILE A 77 -4.06 13.68 19.46
C ILE A 77 -2.56 13.60 19.72
N ARG A 78 -1.91 14.69 20.09
CA ARG A 78 -0.48 14.73 20.43
C ARG A 78 -0.16 13.82 21.62
N GLU A 79 -0.97 13.86 22.69
CA GLU A 79 -0.77 13.02 23.87
C GLU A 79 -0.93 11.53 23.51
N ILE A 80 -1.92 11.18 22.68
CA ILE A 80 -2.11 9.82 22.21
C ILE A 80 -0.89 9.36 21.38
N ILE A 81 -0.43 10.19 20.43
CA ILE A 81 0.74 9.86 19.58
C ILE A 81 2.00 9.73 20.45
N THR A 82 2.19 10.62 21.43
CA THR A 82 3.31 10.56 22.38
C THR A 82 3.29 9.24 23.14
N TRP A 83 2.11 8.81 23.59
CA TRP A 83 1.96 7.53 24.25
C TRP A 83 2.21 6.34 23.30
N MET A 84 1.75 6.41 22.05
CA MET A 84 2.01 5.38 21.03
C MET A 84 3.50 5.23 20.74
N LEU A 85 4.26 6.32 20.74
CA LEU A 85 5.69 6.37 20.46
C LEU A 85 6.58 6.30 21.71
N ARG A 86 6.05 5.95 22.89
CA ARG A 86 6.78 5.92 24.16
C ARG A 86 7.98 4.97 24.20
N TYR A 87 8.07 4.06 23.25
CA TYR A 87 9.19 3.13 23.07
C TYR A 87 10.12 3.57 21.92
N PHE A 88 9.99 4.81 21.46
CA PHE A 88 10.89 5.33 20.44
C PHE A 88 12.32 5.36 20.97
N ASP A 89 13.20 4.69 20.23
CA ASP A 89 14.60 4.53 20.58
C ASP A 89 15.45 4.84 19.35
N ASP A 90 16.24 5.90 19.43
CA ASP A 90 17.14 6.38 18.39
C ASP A 90 18.62 5.96 18.59
N THR A 91 18.87 5.05 19.53
CA THR A 91 20.22 4.60 19.86
C THR A 91 20.90 3.76 18.78
N SER A 92 20.12 3.19 17.85
CA SER A 92 20.65 2.41 16.73
C SER A 92 20.03 2.86 15.41
N PHE A 93 20.84 3.38 14.49
CA PHE A 93 20.39 3.78 13.17
C PHE A 93 20.80 2.77 12.10
N LEU A 94 19.82 2.09 11.50
CA LEU A 94 20.04 1.05 10.48
C LEU A 94 19.34 1.42 9.17
N PRO A 95 19.83 2.44 8.46
CA PRO A 95 19.23 2.84 7.20
C PRO A 95 19.53 1.81 6.10
N LYS A 96 18.64 1.77 5.10
CA LYS A 96 18.77 0.85 3.95
C LYS A 96 18.13 1.45 2.71
N HIS A 97 18.50 0.95 1.55
CA HIS A 97 17.77 1.33 0.33
C HIS A 97 16.41 0.66 0.26
N GLY A 98 15.39 1.46 -0.10
CA GLY A 98 14.09 0.93 -0.48
C GLY A 98 14.12 0.29 -1.88
N PRO A 99 13.13 -0.56 -2.21
CA PRO A 99 13.04 -1.24 -3.50
C PRO A 99 12.60 -0.30 -4.64
N GLY A 100 12.06 0.89 -4.30
CA GLY A 100 11.52 1.86 -5.25
C GLY A 100 12.60 2.57 -6.07
N ALA A 101 12.16 3.26 -7.14
CA ALA A 101 13.00 4.20 -7.87
C ALA A 101 13.29 5.44 -7.03
N VAL A 102 14.41 6.10 -7.29
CA VAL A 102 14.85 7.36 -6.68
C VAL A 102 14.81 8.50 -7.69
N ALA A 103 14.95 9.73 -7.23
CA ALA A 103 14.86 10.92 -8.09
C ALA A 103 16.00 10.98 -9.13
N GLU A 104 17.18 10.48 -8.79
CA GLU A 104 18.33 10.46 -9.66
C GLU A 104 18.17 9.42 -10.78
N ALA A 105 18.24 9.88 -12.03
CA ALA A 105 18.06 9.00 -13.18
C ALA A 105 19.18 7.95 -13.31
N SER A 106 20.39 8.25 -12.79
CA SER A 106 21.54 7.36 -12.79
C SER A 106 21.37 6.15 -11.88
N ALA A 107 20.72 6.33 -10.72
CA ALA A 107 20.57 5.26 -9.73
C ALA A 107 19.45 4.27 -10.03
N LYS A 108 18.38 4.72 -10.70
CA LYS A 108 17.19 3.91 -11.06
C LYS A 108 16.72 3.03 -9.89
N ARG A 109 16.63 1.69 -10.11
CA ARG A 109 16.26 0.70 -9.09
C ARG A 109 17.43 -0.22 -8.67
N SER A 110 18.61 -0.01 -9.23
CA SER A 110 19.77 -0.83 -8.91
C SER A 110 20.36 -0.45 -7.55
N TYR A 111 20.55 -1.41 -6.67
CA TYR A 111 21.18 -1.18 -5.36
C TYR A 111 22.63 -0.72 -5.50
N SER A 112 23.39 -1.27 -6.44
CA SER A 112 24.76 -0.83 -6.72
C SER A 112 24.80 0.65 -7.13
N LEU A 113 24.00 1.04 -8.14
CA LEU A 113 23.93 2.42 -8.58
C LEU A 113 23.41 3.37 -7.49
N LYS A 114 22.51 2.90 -6.60
CA LYS A 114 22.06 3.68 -5.44
C LYS A 114 23.19 3.91 -4.44
N ASN A 115 24.00 2.89 -4.16
CA ASN A 115 25.16 3.04 -3.29
C ASN A 115 26.18 4.03 -3.85
N ASP A 116 26.50 3.95 -5.14
CA ASP A 116 27.41 4.88 -5.80
C ASP A 116 26.89 6.32 -5.74
N THR A 117 25.61 6.51 -6.03
CA THR A 117 24.95 7.83 -5.97
C THR A 117 24.85 8.33 -4.52
N LEU A 118 24.54 7.44 -3.55
CA LEU A 118 24.51 7.78 -2.14
C LEU A 118 25.86 8.29 -1.65
N THR A 119 26.94 7.60 -2.00
CA THR A 119 28.31 8.02 -1.65
C THR A 119 28.61 9.41 -2.18
N GLN A 120 28.18 9.74 -3.41
CA GLN A 120 28.34 11.07 -3.98
C GLN A 120 27.51 12.14 -3.29
N ASN A 121 26.30 11.81 -2.88
CA ASN A 121 25.32 12.76 -2.30
C ASN A 121 25.55 13.02 -0.80
N LEU A 122 26.00 12.03 -0.03
CA LEU A 122 26.26 12.18 1.42
C LEU A 122 27.46 13.09 1.73
N ILE A 123 28.19 13.51 0.70
CA ILE A 123 29.33 14.41 0.78
C ILE A 123 28.87 15.89 0.78
N ALA A 124 27.60 16.19 0.58
CA ALA A 124 27.09 17.55 0.51
C ALA A 124 26.99 18.20 1.90
N PRO A 125 27.37 19.50 2.04
CA PRO A 125 27.36 20.23 3.34
C PRO A 125 26.02 20.21 4.07
N GLU A 126 24.90 20.11 3.33
CA GLU A 126 23.53 20.09 3.89
C GLU A 126 23.23 18.85 4.75
N PHE A 127 24.02 17.79 4.63
CA PHE A 127 23.92 16.62 5.50
C PHE A 127 24.80 16.69 6.73
N SER A 128 25.65 17.73 6.87
CA SER A 128 26.47 17.91 8.08
C SER A 128 25.60 18.07 9.33
N ASP A 129 24.46 18.74 9.21
CA ASP A 129 23.51 18.94 10.31
C ASP A 129 22.82 17.65 10.73
N ILE A 130 22.68 16.69 9.79
CA ILE A 130 22.15 15.36 10.05
C ILE A 130 23.21 14.45 10.69
N CYS A 131 24.49 14.75 10.47
CA CYS A 131 25.61 14.00 11.04
C CYS A 131 25.87 14.32 12.51
N GLU A 132 25.30 15.38 13.07
CA GLU A 132 25.30 15.65 14.50
C GLU A 132 24.43 14.66 15.30
N TRP A 133 23.71 13.80 14.63
CA TRP A 133 23.10 12.66 15.30
C TRP A 133 24.20 11.73 15.76
N ASP A 134 24.45 11.65 17.05
CA ASP A 134 25.44 10.78 17.70
C ASP A 134 25.32 9.29 17.36
N VAL A 135 24.37 8.96 16.50
CA VAL A 135 23.92 7.62 16.11
C VAL A 135 24.52 7.17 14.77
N PHE A 136 25.22 8.06 14.04
CA PHE A 136 25.80 7.67 12.76
C PHE A 136 26.99 6.73 12.94
N HIS A 137 26.87 5.59 12.31
CA HIS A 137 27.96 4.62 12.25
C HIS A 137 29.24 5.30 11.72
N PRO A 138 30.45 5.02 12.29
CA PRO A 138 31.71 5.65 11.89
C PRO A 138 32.00 5.60 10.39
N HIS A 139 31.51 4.59 9.66
CA HIS A 139 31.64 4.48 8.20
C HIS A 139 30.90 5.58 7.44
N ILE A 140 29.75 6.06 7.96
CA ILE A 140 28.99 7.13 7.32
C ILE A 140 29.70 8.46 7.54
N LEU A 141 30.26 8.69 8.73
CA LEU A 141 31.11 9.87 9.01
C LEU A 141 32.30 9.96 8.05
N THR A 142 32.96 8.82 7.77
CA THR A 142 34.07 8.75 6.82
C THR A 142 33.63 9.05 5.39
N MET A 143 32.43 8.62 4.99
CA MET A 143 31.83 8.96 3.70
C MET A 143 31.50 10.45 3.60
N LEU A 144 31.00 11.06 4.69
CA LEU A 144 30.59 12.46 4.75
C LEU A 144 31.73 13.46 4.75
N THR A 145 32.96 13.05 5.16
CA THR A 145 34.12 13.92 5.23
C THR A 145 34.97 13.97 3.96
N SER A 146 34.63 13.21 2.93
CA SER A 146 35.45 13.07 1.70
C SER A 146 35.08 13.97 0.51
N GLY A 147 34.24 14.94 0.70
CA GLY A 147 34.01 16.17 -0.11
C GLY A 147 33.71 16.10 -1.61
N SER A 148 32.48 16.43 -2.08
CA SER A 148 32.22 16.94 -3.44
C SER A 148 31.07 17.93 -3.49
N ASP A 149 31.13 18.88 -4.43
CA ASP A 149 30.26 20.07 -4.63
C ASP A 149 28.85 19.76 -5.20
N MET A 150 28.18 18.72 -4.78
CA MET A 150 26.80 18.50 -5.23
C MET A 150 25.82 18.96 -4.15
N ALA A 151 25.41 20.23 -4.25
CA ALA A 151 24.27 20.77 -3.51
C ALA A 151 23.06 19.87 -3.74
N ASN A 152 22.67 19.13 -2.72
CA ASN A 152 21.52 18.25 -2.78
C ASN A 152 20.27 19.07 -2.47
N ASP A 153 19.73 19.73 -3.50
CA ASP A 153 18.42 20.36 -3.39
C ASP A 153 17.43 19.31 -2.90
N LYS A 154 16.80 19.54 -1.73
CA LYS A 154 15.75 18.68 -1.15
C LYS A 154 14.52 18.55 -2.07
N ILE A 155 14.73 18.10 -3.32
CA ILE A 155 13.74 18.06 -4.38
C ILE A 155 13.46 16.62 -4.79
N SER A 156 12.26 16.13 -4.49
CA SER A 156 11.76 14.88 -5.06
C SER A 156 11.35 15.05 -6.52
N ARG A 157 11.08 13.98 -7.22
CA ARG A 157 10.60 14.01 -8.61
C ARG A 157 9.22 13.39 -8.70
N LEU A 158 8.22 14.19 -9.08
CA LEU A 158 6.86 13.72 -9.31
C LEU A 158 6.78 12.86 -10.58
N LYS A 159 6.23 11.67 -10.44
CA LYS A 159 5.96 10.71 -11.51
C LYS A 159 4.56 10.14 -11.40
N PHE A 160 4.01 9.72 -12.54
CA PHE A 160 2.73 9.07 -12.61
C PHE A 160 2.92 7.60 -12.97
N VAL A 161 2.16 6.73 -12.28
CA VAL A 161 2.15 5.29 -12.56
C VAL A 161 0.70 4.84 -12.72
N PRO A 162 0.41 3.94 -13.66
CA PRO A 162 -0.94 3.40 -13.82
C PRO A 162 -1.43 2.74 -12.53
N LYS A 163 -2.66 3.10 -12.12
CA LYS A 163 -3.34 2.53 -10.95
C LYS A 163 -4.41 1.54 -11.36
N ASP A 164 -5.30 1.98 -12.20
CA ASP A 164 -6.42 1.25 -12.78
C ASP A 164 -6.58 1.67 -14.25
N ILE A 165 -7.41 0.97 -15.01
CA ILE A 165 -7.79 1.41 -16.34
C ILE A 165 -8.42 2.82 -16.24
N GLY A 166 -7.86 3.77 -16.98
CA GLY A 166 -8.31 5.16 -16.96
C GLY A 166 -7.83 6.02 -15.79
N LYS A 167 -6.92 5.54 -14.94
CA LYS A 167 -6.40 6.30 -13.78
C LYS A 167 -4.91 6.11 -13.57
N SER A 168 -4.21 7.21 -13.35
CA SER A 168 -2.83 7.22 -12.86
C SER A 168 -2.75 7.59 -11.38
N ARG A 169 -1.65 7.22 -10.76
CA ARG A 169 -1.30 7.55 -9.37
C ARG A 169 -0.04 8.39 -9.38
N SER A 170 -0.04 9.50 -8.63
CA SER A 170 1.13 10.32 -8.38
C SER A 170 2.06 9.65 -7.38
N ILE A 171 3.37 9.67 -7.66
CA ILE A 171 4.44 9.22 -6.77
C ILE A 171 5.54 10.26 -6.80
N CYS A 172 5.95 10.75 -5.63
CA CYS A 172 7.14 11.58 -5.48
C CYS A 172 8.34 10.68 -5.21
N MET A 173 9.19 10.51 -6.21
CA MET A 173 10.44 9.75 -6.02
C MET A 173 11.42 10.60 -5.23
N GLU A 174 11.80 10.11 -4.06
CA GLU A 174 12.74 10.78 -3.17
C GLU A 174 14.16 10.72 -3.73
N PRO A 175 15.02 11.72 -3.44
CA PRO A 175 16.46 11.59 -3.65
C PRO A 175 17.03 10.39 -2.88
N VAL A 176 18.07 9.77 -3.41
CA VAL A 176 18.61 8.52 -2.86
C VAL A 176 19.01 8.65 -1.40
N ALA A 177 19.66 9.76 -1.03
CA ALA A 177 20.12 10.02 0.32
C ALA A 177 18.94 10.19 1.29
N TYR A 178 17.92 10.99 0.91
CA TYR A 178 16.71 11.17 1.71
C TYR A 178 15.92 9.88 1.87
N GLN A 179 15.73 9.11 0.79
CA GLN A 179 15.10 7.81 0.87
C GLN A 179 15.82 6.87 1.83
N TRP A 180 17.16 6.85 1.80
CA TRP A 180 17.97 6.00 2.65
C TRP A 180 17.85 6.39 4.13
N LEU A 181 17.92 7.69 4.46
CA LEU A 181 17.73 8.22 5.81
C LEU A 181 16.29 7.97 6.31
N GLN A 182 15.29 8.25 5.49
CA GLN A 182 13.88 7.98 5.81
C GLN A 182 13.64 6.50 6.16
N GLN A 183 14.34 5.57 5.52
CA GLN A 183 14.21 4.14 5.86
C GLN A 183 14.74 3.85 7.27
N GLY A 184 15.79 4.53 7.74
CA GLY A 184 16.28 4.43 9.12
C GLY A 184 15.26 4.97 10.12
N VAL A 185 14.78 6.22 9.92
CA VAL A 185 13.75 6.84 10.77
C VAL A 185 12.46 6.01 10.79
N ARG A 186 12.06 5.47 9.64
CA ARG A 186 10.93 4.55 9.54
C ARG A 186 11.07 3.36 10.47
N LEU A 187 12.24 2.74 10.52
CA LEU A 187 12.48 1.58 11.37
C LEU A 187 12.31 1.93 12.85
N TRP A 188 12.83 3.06 13.32
CA TRP A 188 12.62 3.52 14.71
C TRP A 188 11.13 3.68 15.05
N VAL A 189 10.39 4.35 14.16
CA VAL A 189 8.95 4.55 14.33
C VAL A 189 8.19 3.22 14.31
N GLU A 190 8.50 2.34 13.37
CA GLU A 190 7.86 1.02 13.26
C GLU A 190 8.19 0.13 14.46
N ASP A 191 9.40 0.20 15.01
CA ASP A 191 9.78 -0.56 16.22
C ASP A 191 9.04 -0.08 17.45
N ALA A 192 8.92 1.24 17.65
CA ALA A 192 8.11 1.82 18.71
C ALA A 192 6.64 1.38 18.62
N LEU A 193 6.07 1.43 17.39
CA LEU A 193 4.69 0.98 17.15
C LEU A 193 4.51 -0.51 17.38
N ARG A 194 5.47 -1.33 16.97
CA ARG A 194 5.40 -2.79 17.16
C ARG A 194 5.34 -3.15 18.65
N GLN A 195 6.09 -2.44 19.48
CA GLN A 195 6.10 -2.63 20.93
C GLN A 195 4.83 -2.09 21.60
N SER A 196 4.29 -0.96 21.12
CA SER A 196 3.14 -0.30 21.75
C SER A 196 1.79 -0.76 21.19
N MET A 197 1.67 -0.88 19.86
CA MET A 197 0.40 -1.00 19.13
C MET A 197 0.42 -2.08 18.04
N GLY A 198 1.39 -3.00 18.01
CA GLY A 198 1.64 -3.93 16.92
C GLY A 198 0.45 -4.80 16.49
N LYS A 199 -0.52 -5.05 17.39
CA LYS A 199 -1.76 -5.77 17.07
C LYS A 199 -2.80 -4.91 16.33
N HIS A 200 -2.70 -3.60 16.45
CA HIS A 200 -3.66 -2.63 15.92
C HIS A 200 -3.13 -1.85 14.72
N ILE A 201 -1.81 -1.82 14.56
CA ILE A 201 -1.13 -1.25 13.40
C ILE A 201 -0.20 -2.35 12.84
N PRO A 202 -0.75 -3.32 12.12
CA PRO A 202 0.02 -4.45 11.58
C PRO A 202 0.76 -4.01 10.32
N LEU A 203 1.85 -3.29 10.49
CA LEU A 203 2.61 -2.58 9.45
C LEU A 203 2.96 -3.41 8.20
N THR A 204 3.03 -4.74 8.33
CA THR A 204 3.41 -5.65 7.24
C THR A 204 2.38 -6.73 6.94
N ASP A 205 1.42 -6.97 7.83
CA ASP A 205 0.43 -8.05 7.69
C ASP A 205 -0.97 -7.51 7.34
N GLN A 206 -1.32 -7.55 6.06
CA GLN A 206 -2.64 -7.17 5.55
C GLN A 206 -3.77 -8.13 5.99
N ASN A 207 -3.43 -9.35 6.43
CA ASN A 207 -4.45 -10.36 6.75
C ASN A 207 -5.23 -9.96 8.00
N VAL A 208 -4.62 -9.22 8.93
CA VAL A 208 -5.32 -8.69 10.11
C VAL A 208 -6.54 -7.85 9.68
N ASN A 209 -6.33 -6.88 8.79
CA ASN A 209 -7.41 -6.06 8.26
C ASN A 209 -8.43 -6.88 7.46
N ARG A 210 -7.97 -7.81 6.62
CA ARG A 210 -8.85 -8.68 5.83
C ARG A 210 -9.76 -9.53 6.72
N GLU A 211 -9.22 -10.19 7.74
CA GLU A 211 -10.02 -11.00 8.67
C GLU A 211 -10.97 -10.15 9.51
N MET A 212 -10.57 -8.94 9.92
CA MET A 212 -11.47 -8.01 10.59
C MET A 212 -12.59 -7.54 9.66
N ALA A 213 -12.32 -7.23 8.39
CA ALA A 213 -13.34 -6.89 7.41
C ALA A 213 -14.31 -8.07 7.19
N ARG A 214 -13.79 -9.29 7.10
CA ARG A 214 -14.59 -10.52 7.03
C ARG A 214 -15.50 -10.67 8.26
N PHE A 215 -14.95 -10.48 9.45
CA PHE A 215 -15.73 -10.49 10.68
C PHE A 215 -16.82 -9.41 10.67
N GLY A 216 -16.48 -8.18 10.26
CA GLY A 216 -17.41 -7.05 10.16
C GLY A 216 -18.55 -7.31 9.18
N SER A 217 -18.27 -7.93 8.02
CA SER A 217 -19.29 -8.25 7.02
C SER A 217 -20.34 -9.26 7.53
N ARG A 218 -19.96 -10.11 8.49
CA ARG A 218 -20.87 -11.10 9.11
C ARG A 218 -21.62 -10.54 10.31
N THR A 219 -21.02 -9.64 11.07
CA THR A 219 -21.51 -9.26 12.40
C THR A 219 -21.98 -7.83 12.52
N ALA A 220 -21.64 -6.96 11.53
CA ALA A 220 -21.81 -5.52 11.57
C ALA A 220 -21.20 -4.82 12.80
N ARG A 221 -20.23 -5.48 13.49
CA ARG A 221 -19.59 -4.93 14.70
C ARG A 221 -18.43 -4.01 14.42
N VAL A 222 -17.83 -4.12 13.25
CA VAL A 222 -16.75 -3.24 12.79
C VAL A 222 -17.06 -2.72 11.39
N ASP A 223 -16.66 -1.50 11.15
CA ASP A 223 -16.82 -0.78 9.91
C ASP A 223 -15.47 -0.57 9.23
N THR A 224 -15.49 -0.45 7.90
CA THR A 224 -14.30 -0.15 7.10
C THR A 224 -14.44 1.24 6.49
N ILE A 225 -13.44 2.08 6.67
CA ILE A 225 -13.39 3.47 6.21
C ILE A 225 -12.21 3.62 5.26
N ASP A 226 -12.46 4.16 4.06
CA ASP A 226 -11.48 4.53 3.05
C ASP A 226 -11.39 6.06 2.96
N LEU A 227 -10.21 6.60 2.68
CA LEU A 227 -9.97 8.02 2.55
C LEU A 227 -9.65 8.42 1.11
N SER A 228 -10.15 9.56 0.69
CA SER A 228 -9.77 10.17 -0.57
C SER A 228 -8.41 10.85 -0.44
N SER A 229 -7.45 10.51 -1.31
CA SER A 229 -6.09 11.10 -1.32
C SER A 229 -5.42 11.09 0.07
N ALA A 230 -5.54 9.95 0.78
CA ALA A 230 -5.13 9.81 2.17
C ALA A 230 -3.70 10.31 2.44
N SER A 231 -2.71 9.75 1.74
CA SER A 231 -1.30 10.12 1.89
C SER A 231 -1.02 11.58 1.50
N ASP A 232 -1.69 12.06 0.46
CA ASP A 232 -1.52 13.43 -0.03
C ASP A 232 -2.21 14.46 0.87
N SER A 233 -3.12 14.04 1.76
CA SER A 233 -3.82 14.91 2.70
C SER A 233 -3.11 15.07 4.05
N VAL A 234 -2.01 14.36 4.30
CA VAL A 234 -1.21 14.53 5.51
C VAL A 234 -0.41 15.83 5.41
N HIS A 235 -0.87 16.87 6.08
CA HIS A 235 -0.25 18.20 6.06
C HIS A 235 0.99 18.25 6.98
N SER A 236 2.06 18.94 6.54
CA SER A 236 3.27 19.12 7.34
C SER A 236 3.02 19.86 8.66
N ALA A 237 2.17 20.90 8.66
CA ALA A 237 1.78 21.59 9.88
C ALA A 237 1.00 20.70 10.86
N LEU A 238 0.14 19.79 10.37
CA LEU A 238 -0.51 18.80 11.21
C LEU A 238 0.53 17.92 11.92
N VAL A 239 1.48 17.36 11.16
CA VAL A 239 2.56 16.53 11.72
C VAL A 239 3.35 17.32 12.77
N GLY A 240 3.75 18.56 12.47
CA GLY A 240 4.44 19.45 13.41
C GLY A 240 3.65 19.73 14.69
N ARG A 241 2.31 19.70 14.62
CA ARG A 241 1.45 19.98 15.77
C ARG A 241 1.19 18.76 16.65
N VAL A 242 1.13 17.54 16.05
CA VAL A 242 0.65 16.34 16.77
C VAL A 242 1.75 15.34 17.13
N PHE A 243 2.94 15.41 16.52
CA PHE A 243 4.04 14.53 16.90
C PHE A 243 4.87 15.12 18.04
N PRO A 244 5.45 14.28 18.92
CA PRO A 244 6.32 14.75 20.00
C PRO A 244 7.66 15.26 19.46
N GLU A 245 8.23 16.26 20.15
CA GLU A 245 9.44 16.99 19.74
C GLU A 245 10.63 16.07 19.46
N TYR A 246 10.82 15.03 20.29
CA TYR A 246 11.95 14.09 20.14
C TYR A 246 11.88 13.25 18.85
N VAL A 247 10.73 13.20 18.16
CA VAL A 247 10.57 12.54 16.86
C VAL A 247 10.56 13.55 15.71
N LEU A 248 10.01 14.75 15.95
CA LEU A 248 9.81 15.77 14.91
C LEU A 248 11.09 16.14 14.18
N ARG A 249 12.20 16.31 14.90
CA ARG A 249 13.51 16.60 14.32
C ARG A 249 13.83 15.62 13.17
N TYR A 250 13.80 14.33 13.44
CA TYR A 250 14.11 13.29 12.46
C TYR A 250 13.14 13.28 11.28
N LEU A 251 11.85 13.52 11.55
CA LEU A 251 10.81 13.56 10.52
C LEU A 251 11.01 14.73 9.55
N PHE A 252 11.33 15.94 10.07
CA PHE A 252 11.47 17.14 9.25
C PHE A 252 12.84 17.23 8.57
N ASP A 253 13.90 16.76 9.19
CA ASP A 253 15.25 16.77 8.60
C ASP A 253 15.32 15.85 7.39
N THR A 254 14.57 14.74 7.41
CA THR A 254 14.62 13.72 6.34
C THR A 254 13.54 13.85 5.28
N ARG A 255 12.57 14.78 5.42
CA ARG A 255 11.56 14.99 4.36
C ARG A 255 12.06 15.89 3.25
N THR A 256 11.63 15.65 2.02
CA THR A 256 11.74 16.64 0.95
C THR A 256 10.62 17.66 1.04
N THR A 257 10.94 18.92 0.79
CA THR A 257 10.00 20.05 0.88
C THR A 257 9.50 20.51 -0.47
N ARG A 258 10.19 20.10 -1.54
CA ARG A 258 9.89 20.49 -2.93
C ARG A 258 9.84 19.27 -3.84
N THR A 259 9.10 19.37 -4.92
CA THR A 259 9.06 18.34 -5.97
C THR A 259 9.19 18.96 -7.36
N LEU A 260 9.93 18.29 -8.24
CA LEU A 260 10.04 18.63 -9.64
C LEU A 260 8.91 17.90 -10.42
N ALA A 261 7.97 18.64 -10.96
CA ALA A 261 6.90 18.12 -11.81
C ALA A 261 7.41 17.71 -13.20
N HIS A 262 6.57 17.03 -13.96
CA HIS A 262 6.91 16.51 -15.29
C HIS A 262 7.10 17.64 -16.35
N ASP A 263 6.49 18.80 -16.13
CA ASP A 263 6.62 20.01 -16.95
C ASP A 263 7.86 20.87 -16.63
N GLY A 264 8.66 20.46 -15.63
CA GLY A 264 9.84 21.19 -15.17
C GLY A 264 9.55 22.19 -14.04
N THR A 265 8.30 22.35 -13.62
CA THR A 265 7.94 23.23 -12.51
C THR A 265 8.41 22.64 -11.17
N VAL A 266 9.01 23.47 -10.33
CA VAL A 266 9.35 23.12 -8.95
C VAL A 266 8.22 23.59 -8.02
N ILE A 267 7.63 22.68 -7.28
CA ILE A 267 6.47 22.94 -6.42
C ILE A 267 6.87 22.75 -4.97
N GLU A 268 6.61 23.75 -4.13
CA GLU A 268 6.71 23.63 -2.68
C GLU A 268 5.53 22.88 -2.10
N MET A 269 5.82 21.82 -1.31
CA MET A 269 4.82 20.87 -0.82
C MET A 269 4.35 21.21 0.59
N GLN A 270 3.05 21.32 0.76
CA GLN A 270 2.38 21.30 2.06
C GLN A 270 2.20 19.86 2.58
N LYS A 271 2.13 18.88 1.67
CA LYS A 271 2.10 17.46 2.00
C LYS A 271 3.35 17.09 2.79
N PHE A 272 3.17 16.37 3.90
CA PHE A 272 4.29 15.95 4.74
C PHE A 272 5.19 14.92 4.04
N ALA A 273 4.60 13.81 3.65
CA ALA A 273 5.30 12.69 3.02
C ALA A 273 4.38 12.04 1.98
N PRO A 274 4.34 12.56 0.74
CA PRO A 274 3.51 11.99 -0.32
C PRO A 274 3.97 10.57 -0.66
N MET A 275 3.15 9.84 -1.41
CA MET A 275 3.48 8.48 -1.84
C MET A 275 4.84 8.45 -2.55
N GLY A 276 5.76 7.60 -2.07
CA GLY A 276 7.16 7.50 -2.50
C GLY A 276 8.14 7.74 -1.35
N SER A 277 7.75 8.56 -0.35
CA SER A 277 8.49 8.68 0.90
C SER A 277 8.33 7.42 1.76
N ALA A 278 9.40 6.98 2.41
CA ALA A 278 9.37 5.87 3.35
C ALA A 278 8.56 6.19 4.63
N LEU A 279 8.39 7.47 4.94
CA LEU A 279 7.63 7.96 6.11
C LEU A 279 6.12 8.02 5.86
N CYS A 280 5.67 7.98 4.60
CA CYS A 280 4.26 8.10 4.23
C CYS A 280 3.37 7.13 5.00
N PHE A 281 3.66 5.83 4.90
CA PHE A 281 2.84 4.77 5.46
C PHE A 281 2.77 4.77 7.01
N PRO A 282 3.88 4.83 7.76
CA PRO A 282 3.82 4.82 9.21
C PRO A 282 3.19 6.09 9.78
N ILE A 283 3.49 7.28 9.24
CA ILE A 283 2.99 8.55 9.77
C ILE A 283 1.47 8.67 9.61
N GLN A 284 0.93 8.35 8.44
CA GLN A 284 -0.52 8.35 8.25
C GLN A 284 -1.21 7.31 9.16
N SER A 285 -0.63 6.10 9.30
CA SER A 285 -1.18 5.06 10.17
C SER A 285 -1.26 5.51 11.64
N ILE A 286 -0.24 6.21 12.13
CA ILE A 286 -0.21 6.77 13.49
C ILE A 286 -1.32 7.81 13.68
N ILE A 287 -1.46 8.75 12.74
CA ILE A 287 -2.49 9.81 12.84
C ILE A 287 -3.89 9.18 12.86
N TYR A 288 -4.17 8.25 11.96
CA TYR A 288 -5.49 7.60 11.90
C TYR A 288 -5.77 6.73 13.13
N ALA A 289 -4.76 6.02 13.63
CA ALA A 289 -4.88 5.27 14.88
C ALA A 289 -5.18 6.21 16.07
N ALA A 290 -4.51 7.36 16.16
CA ALA A 290 -4.76 8.33 17.22
C ALA A 290 -6.20 8.88 17.17
N VAL A 291 -6.74 9.12 15.97
CA VAL A 291 -8.14 9.53 15.78
C VAL A 291 -9.11 8.45 16.26
N VAL A 292 -8.85 7.19 15.91
CA VAL A 292 -9.70 6.06 16.35
C VAL A 292 -9.62 5.87 17.86
N ILE A 293 -8.43 5.97 18.45
CA ILE A 293 -8.23 5.88 19.91
C ILE A 293 -8.97 7.02 20.61
N HIS A 294 -8.82 8.26 20.14
CA HIS A 294 -9.54 9.41 20.73
C HIS A 294 -11.05 9.20 20.69
N SER A 295 -11.60 8.77 19.55
CA SER A 295 -13.03 8.52 19.40
C SER A 295 -13.51 7.40 20.34
N SER A 296 -12.67 6.38 20.54
CA SER A 296 -12.95 5.28 21.47
C SER A 296 -12.90 5.72 22.93
N LEU A 297 -11.94 6.58 23.31
CA LEU A 297 -11.84 7.19 24.63
C LEU A 297 -13.07 8.05 24.93
N SER A 298 -13.48 8.89 23.98
CA SER A 298 -14.66 9.76 24.10
C SER A 298 -15.93 8.91 24.32
N TRP A 299 -16.07 7.82 23.59
CA TRP A 299 -17.20 6.90 23.77
C TRP A 299 -17.15 6.17 25.12
N HIS A 300 -15.95 5.72 25.53
CA HIS A 300 -15.76 4.99 26.78
C HIS A 300 -16.05 5.83 28.03
N PHE A 301 -15.58 7.08 28.01
CA PHE A 301 -15.78 8.00 29.14
C PHE A 301 -17.11 8.80 29.05
N GLY A 302 -17.98 8.49 28.06
CA GLY A 302 -19.31 9.11 27.92
C GLY A 302 -19.25 10.58 27.51
N GLN A 303 -18.15 11.03 26.91
CA GLN A 303 -18.01 12.39 26.40
C GLN A 303 -18.46 12.46 24.94
N ASN A 304 -19.11 13.57 24.57
CA ASN A 304 -19.51 13.79 23.19
C ASN A 304 -18.30 13.92 22.28
N ALA A 305 -18.42 13.44 21.03
CA ALA A 305 -17.42 13.65 20.00
C ALA A 305 -17.03 15.14 19.95
N GLY A 306 -15.72 15.41 20.09
CA GLY A 306 -15.22 16.80 20.10
C GLY A 306 -15.01 17.43 21.48
N SER A 307 -15.34 16.74 22.57
CA SER A 307 -14.96 17.18 23.92
C SER A 307 -13.47 16.94 24.15
N PHE A 308 -12.80 17.88 24.83
CA PHE A 308 -11.44 17.68 25.29
C PHE A 308 -11.42 16.67 26.43
N LEU A 309 -10.59 15.66 26.31
CA LEU A 309 -10.51 14.56 27.27
C LEU A 309 -9.48 14.81 28.37
N ASN A 310 -8.67 15.87 28.25
CA ASN A 310 -7.51 16.10 29.10
C ASN A 310 -6.70 14.80 29.27
N ILE A 311 -6.29 14.23 28.13
CA ILE A 311 -5.61 12.94 28.06
C ILE A 311 -4.21 13.11 28.61
N ASP A 312 -3.86 12.29 29.58
CA ASP A 312 -2.51 12.13 30.10
C ASP A 312 -2.06 10.67 29.98
N ARG A 313 -0.81 10.40 30.30
CA ARG A 313 -0.24 9.06 30.25
C ARG A 313 -1.02 8.09 31.12
N SER A 314 -1.48 8.50 32.29
CA SER A 314 -2.21 7.63 33.22
C SER A 314 -3.58 7.23 32.65
N THR A 315 -4.23 8.16 31.95
CA THR A 315 -5.48 7.91 31.23
C THR A 315 -5.26 6.91 30.10
N MET A 316 -4.17 7.05 29.35
CA MET A 316 -3.83 6.13 28.27
C MET A 316 -3.47 4.74 28.78
N ASP A 317 -2.67 4.63 29.84
CA ASP A 317 -2.28 3.35 30.44
C ASP A 317 -3.52 2.62 30.99
N ARG A 318 -4.42 3.31 31.66
CA ARG A 318 -5.69 2.76 32.15
C ARG A 318 -6.60 2.33 31.00
N TYR A 319 -6.79 3.19 29.98
CA TYR A 319 -7.57 2.85 28.81
C TYR A 319 -7.02 1.60 28.10
N TYR A 320 -5.71 1.55 27.91
CA TYR A 320 -5.05 0.40 27.29
C TYR A 320 -5.26 -0.87 28.12
N HIS A 321 -5.09 -0.80 29.42
CA HIS A 321 -5.31 -1.94 30.33
C HIS A 321 -6.78 -2.40 30.29
N ASP A 322 -7.73 -1.47 30.41
CA ASP A 322 -9.15 -1.78 30.43
C ASP A 322 -9.67 -2.29 29.07
N THR A 323 -9.13 -1.78 28.00
CA THR A 323 -9.58 -2.10 26.64
C THR A 323 -8.94 -3.37 26.09
N TYR A 324 -7.66 -3.55 26.30
CA TYR A 324 -6.87 -4.63 25.72
C TYR A 324 -6.55 -5.75 26.71
N GLY A 325 -6.42 -5.44 27.99
CA GLY A 325 -6.23 -6.42 29.06
C GLY A 325 -7.49 -7.24 29.33
N LEU A 326 -8.67 -6.63 29.21
CA LEU A 326 -9.96 -7.26 29.53
C LEU A 326 -10.81 -7.65 28.32
N LYS A 327 -10.33 -7.51 27.09
CA LYS A 327 -11.06 -7.79 25.83
C LYS A 327 -12.39 -7.01 25.69
N LYS A 328 -12.54 -5.87 26.33
CA LYS A 328 -13.84 -5.20 26.49
C LYS A 328 -14.14 -4.10 25.46
N LEU A 329 -13.15 -3.56 24.73
CA LEU A 329 -13.37 -2.35 23.95
C LEU A 329 -12.77 -2.37 22.55
N ALA A 330 -13.43 -1.59 21.74
CA ALA A 330 -13.16 -1.11 20.37
C ALA A 330 -12.07 -1.87 19.63
N SER A 331 -12.45 -2.95 18.98
CA SER A 331 -11.60 -3.58 17.98
C SER A 331 -11.34 -2.59 16.86
N PHE A 332 -10.05 -2.26 16.61
CA PHE A 332 -9.67 -1.50 15.44
C PHE A 332 -8.38 -2.05 14.85
N SER A 333 -8.17 -1.77 13.58
CA SER A 333 -6.92 -2.05 12.88
C SER A 333 -6.69 -1.00 11.80
N ILE A 334 -5.45 -0.52 11.69
CA ILE A 334 -5.03 0.49 10.73
C ILE A 334 -3.91 -0.07 9.88
N PHE A 335 -4.12 -0.12 8.57
CA PHE A 335 -3.09 -0.47 7.60
C PHE A 335 -2.98 0.63 6.53
N GLY A 336 -2.14 1.63 6.80
CA GLY A 336 -2.06 2.82 5.95
C GLY A 336 -3.37 3.59 5.96
N ASP A 337 -4.02 3.68 4.79
CA ASP A 337 -5.31 4.32 4.57
C ASP A 337 -6.52 3.40 4.80
N ASP A 338 -6.29 2.11 4.99
CA ASP A 338 -7.34 1.14 5.35
C ASP A 338 -7.63 1.20 6.86
N ILE A 339 -8.71 1.88 7.23
CA ILE A 339 -9.16 2.06 8.63
C ILE A 339 -10.29 1.09 8.93
N ILE A 340 -10.14 0.29 9.98
CA ILE A 340 -11.23 -0.52 10.53
C ILE A 340 -11.43 -0.11 11.99
N CYS A 341 -12.67 0.16 12.37
CA CYS A 341 -13.02 0.52 13.74
C CYS A 341 -14.37 -0.09 14.17
N ASP A 342 -14.59 -0.11 15.48
CA ASP A 342 -15.88 -0.53 16.05
C ASP A 342 -17.02 0.35 15.51
N SER A 343 -18.11 -0.27 15.07
CA SER A 343 -19.25 0.42 14.44
C SER A 343 -19.90 1.47 15.36
N ARG A 344 -19.75 1.34 16.68
CA ARG A 344 -20.29 2.30 17.66
C ARG A 344 -19.60 3.65 17.63
N ILE A 345 -18.35 3.71 17.17
CA ILE A 345 -17.55 4.94 17.13
C ILE A 345 -17.34 5.48 15.72
N THR A 346 -17.84 4.81 14.70
CA THR A 346 -17.59 5.15 13.28
C THR A 346 -17.94 6.60 12.96
N SER A 347 -19.10 7.11 13.41
CA SER A 347 -19.49 8.51 13.17
C SER A 347 -18.48 9.47 13.78
N ALA A 348 -18.07 9.24 15.05
CA ALA A 348 -17.08 10.08 15.72
C ALA A 348 -15.70 10.02 15.03
N VAL A 349 -15.31 8.86 14.50
CA VAL A 349 -14.07 8.73 13.72
C VAL A 349 -14.14 9.55 12.44
N ILE A 350 -15.24 9.48 11.70
CA ILE A 350 -15.45 10.25 10.46
C ILE A 350 -15.40 11.75 10.74
N ASP A 351 -16.12 12.21 11.77
CA ASP A 351 -16.14 13.62 12.16
C ASP A 351 -14.74 14.12 12.57
N ASN A 352 -14.02 13.33 13.37
CA ASN A 352 -12.67 13.68 13.81
C ASN A 352 -11.64 13.64 12.67
N LEU A 353 -11.75 12.72 11.71
CA LEU A 353 -10.92 12.73 10.50
C LEU A 353 -11.17 14.01 9.69
N SER A 354 -12.44 14.41 9.55
CA SER A 354 -12.80 15.64 8.83
C SER A 354 -12.24 16.89 9.51
N ARG A 355 -12.20 16.94 10.85
CA ARG A 355 -11.56 18.04 11.63
C ARG A 355 -10.06 18.15 11.35
N LEU A 356 -9.39 17.06 11.03
CA LEU A 356 -7.97 17.05 10.65
C LEU A 356 -7.74 17.29 9.15
N GLY A 357 -8.80 17.62 8.39
CA GLY A 357 -8.71 17.91 6.95
C GLY A 357 -8.71 16.69 6.05
N PHE A 358 -9.01 15.48 6.58
CA PHE A 358 -9.15 14.27 5.77
C PHE A 358 -10.57 14.14 5.22
N SER A 359 -10.68 13.66 3.98
CA SER A 359 -11.97 13.42 3.30
C SER A 359 -12.26 11.93 3.23
N VAL A 360 -13.37 11.50 3.83
CA VAL A 360 -13.83 10.12 3.77
C VAL A 360 -14.43 9.81 2.41
N ASN A 361 -14.02 8.71 1.82
CA ASN A 361 -14.56 8.19 0.58
C ASN A 361 -15.82 7.36 0.85
N THR A 362 -16.98 8.00 0.80
CA THR A 362 -18.26 7.34 1.10
C THR A 362 -18.58 6.18 0.15
N GLY A 363 -18.11 6.22 -1.09
CA GLY A 363 -18.30 5.14 -2.08
C GLY A 363 -17.49 3.87 -1.79
N LYS A 364 -16.49 3.97 -0.90
CA LYS A 364 -15.64 2.84 -0.49
C LYS A 364 -15.60 2.61 1.02
N SER A 365 -16.35 3.37 1.77
CA SER A 365 -16.55 3.16 3.20
C SER A 365 -17.82 2.35 3.42
N PHE A 366 -17.69 1.25 4.14
CA PHE A 366 -18.82 0.33 4.38
C PHE A 366 -19.10 0.28 5.86
N THR A 367 -20.26 0.83 6.25
CA THR A 367 -20.61 1.09 7.64
C THR A 367 -22.00 0.56 8.00
N GLY A 368 -22.26 0.46 9.28
CA GLY A 368 -23.56 0.10 9.84
C GLY A 368 -24.02 -1.30 9.45
N SER A 369 -25.30 -1.45 9.07
CA SER A 369 -25.94 -2.72 8.76
C SER A 369 -25.54 -3.34 7.41
N SER A 370 -24.67 -2.69 6.64
CA SER A 370 -24.18 -3.29 5.40
C SER A 370 -23.52 -4.63 5.68
N ALA A 371 -23.93 -5.67 4.95
CA ALA A 371 -23.30 -6.98 5.02
C ALA A 371 -22.00 -7.08 4.20
N PHE A 372 -21.61 -5.99 3.53
CA PHE A 372 -20.39 -5.92 2.73
C PHE A 372 -19.32 -5.12 3.45
N ARG A 373 -18.06 -5.61 3.37
CA ARG A 373 -16.85 -4.90 3.86
C ARG A 373 -15.71 -5.08 2.85
N GLU A 374 -14.92 -4.03 2.70
CA GLU A 374 -13.66 -4.07 1.91
C GLU A 374 -12.51 -3.55 2.79
N SER A 375 -11.37 -4.23 2.79
CA SER A 375 -10.11 -3.72 3.32
C SER A 375 -8.92 -4.46 2.75
N CYS A 376 -7.80 -3.76 2.54
CA CYS A 376 -6.57 -4.30 1.96
C CYS A 376 -6.81 -5.13 0.69
N GLY A 377 -7.77 -4.69 -0.14
CA GLY A 377 -8.16 -5.34 -1.39
C GLY A 377 -8.95 -6.65 -1.24
N GLY A 378 -9.28 -7.07 -0.02
CA GLY A 378 -10.19 -8.18 0.26
C GLY A 378 -11.63 -7.71 0.33
N TYR A 379 -12.55 -8.42 -0.33
CA TYR A 379 -13.99 -8.13 -0.39
C TYR A 379 -14.76 -9.23 0.33
N TYR A 380 -15.62 -8.85 1.25
CA TYR A 380 -16.36 -9.80 2.07
C TYR A 380 -17.86 -9.47 2.10
N LEU A 381 -18.69 -10.49 1.88
CA LEU A 381 -20.14 -10.38 1.97
C LEU A 381 -20.68 -11.49 2.88
N ASN A 382 -21.37 -11.15 3.95
CA ASN A 382 -21.90 -12.11 4.94
C ASN A 382 -20.81 -13.09 5.48
N GLY A 383 -19.57 -12.64 5.60
CA GLY A 383 -18.44 -13.47 6.07
C GLY A 383 -17.80 -14.35 5.00
N VAL A 384 -18.29 -14.33 3.77
CA VAL A 384 -17.72 -15.05 2.62
C VAL A 384 -16.78 -14.15 1.86
N ASP A 385 -15.61 -14.67 1.45
CA ASP A 385 -14.67 -13.96 0.58
C ASP A 385 -15.23 -13.87 -0.85
N VAL A 386 -15.58 -12.66 -1.23
CA VAL A 386 -16.10 -12.33 -2.57
C VAL A 386 -15.13 -11.45 -3.36
N THR A 387 -13.85 -11.50 -3.01
CA THR A 387 -12.80 -10.75 -3.73
C THR A 387 -12.83 -11.10 -5.21
N PRO A 388 -13.02 -10.11 -6.10
CA PRO A 388 -13.18 -10.38 -7.52
C PRO A 388 -11.87 -10.78 -8.19
N LEU A 389 -11.94 -11.63 -9.19
CA LEU A 389 -10.82 -11.94 -10.06
C LEU A 389 -10.53 -10.72 -10.96
N ARG A 390 -9.34 -10.15 -10.87
CA ARG A 390 -8.90 -9.01 -11.67
C ARG A 390 -7.64 -9.36 -12.45
N ALA A 391 -7.63 -9.06 -13.74
CA ALA A 391 -6.47 -9.24 -14.59
C ALA A 391 -5.49 -8.06 -14.40
N LYS A 392 -4.29 -8.36 -13.90
CA LYS A 392 -3.17 -7.40 -13.88
C LYS A 392 -2.26 -7.69 -15.07
N LEU A 393 -2.73 -7.41 -16.26
CA LEU A 393 -2.00 -7.72 -17.49
C LEU A 393 -1.45 -6.43 -18.12
N GLY A 394 -0.20 -6.50 -18.55
CA GLY A 394 0.40 -5.51 -19.41
C GLY A 394 0.15 -5.82 -20.89
N LYS A 395 0.57 -4.90 -21.77
CA LYS A 395 0.50 -5.11 -23.22
C LYS A 395 1.36 -6.31 -23.63
N ILE A 396 0.80 -7.15 -24.50
CA ILE A 396 1.48 -8.26 -25.15
C ILE A 396 1.50 -7.94 -26.63
N ASP A 397 2.69 -7.81 -27.20
CA ASP A 397 2.90 -7.56 -28.64
C ASP A 397 3.38 -8.88 -29.29
N SER A 398 4.43 -8.81 -30.12
CA SER A 398 5.06 -10.01 -30.72
C SER A 398 5.81 -10.86 -29.67
N THR A 399 6.15 -10.28 -28.52
CA THR A 399 6.81 -10.95 -27.40
C THR A 399 6.11 -10.61 -26.08
N ILE A 400 6.26 -11.50 -25.08
CA ILE A 400 5.73 -11.27 -23.73
C ILE A 400 6.85 -10.85 -22.79
N PRO A 401 6.76 -9.69 -22.13
CA PRO A 401 7.70 -9.31 -21.07
C PRO A 401 7.62 -10.29 -19.89
N VAL A 402 8.75 -10.58 -19.24
CA VAL A 402 8.83 -11.51 -18.09
C VAL A 402 7.81 -11.16 -16.99
N ARG A 403 7.65 -9.87 -16.69
CA ARG A 403 6.67 -9.42 -15.69
C ARG A 403 5.23 -9.71 -16.11
N THR A 404 4.92 -9.54 -17.39
CA THR A 404 3.60 -9.85 -17.94
C THR A 404 3.35 -11.35 -17.93
N LEU A 405 4.36 -12.15 -18.26
CA LEU A 405 4.28 -13.62 -18.16
C LEU A 405 3.98 -14.07 -16.73
N ALA A 406 4.70 -13.53 -15.74
CA ALA A 406 4.44 -13.79 -14.32
C ALA A 406 2.99 -13.43 -13.92
N SER A 407 2.48 -12.31 -14.40
CA SER A 407 1.08 -11.90 -14.14
C SER A 407 0.06 -12.81 -14.83
N VAL A 408 0.37 -13.34 -16.01
CA VAL A 408 -0.48 -14.33 -16.71
C VAL A 408 -0.53 -15.64 -15.93
N ILE A 409 0.61 -16.10 -15.41
CA ILE A 409 0.71 -17.32 -14.57
C ILE A 409 -0.08 -17.13 -13.27
N ASP A 410 0.10 -16.03 -12.55
CA ASP A 410 -0.66 -15.70 -11.32
C ASP A 410 -2.16 -15.69 -11.60
N LEU A 411 -2.58 -15.05 -12.70
CA LEU A 411 -3.99 -15.01 -13.08
C LEU A 411 -4.53 -16.40 -13.42
N ALA A 412 -3.73 -17.27 -14.07
CA ALA A 412 -4.13 -18.64 -14.39
C ALA A 412 -4.30 -19.50 -13.12
N ASN A 413 -3.45 -19.31 -12.11
CA ASN A 413 -3.57 -19.96 -10.80
C ASN A 413 -4.84 -19.53 -10.08
N ARG A 414 -5.08 -18.22 -10.00
CA ARG A 414 -6.31 -17.68 -9.40
C ARG A 414 -7.56 -18.10 -10.17
N ALA A 415 -7.51 -18.15 -11.51
CA ALA A 415 -8.62 -18.67 -12.31
C ALA A 415 -8.94 -20.15 -11.98
N TYR A 416 -7.93 -20.94 -11.63
CA TYR A 416 -8.13 -22.32 -11.17
C TYR A 416 -8.86 -22.37 -9.82
N GLU A 417 -8.40 -21.58 -8.84
CA GLU A 417 -9.03 -21.49 -7.52
C GLU A 417 -10.50 -21.04 -7.60
N PHE A 418 -10.82 -20.17 -8.56
CA PHE A 418 -12.18 -19.69 -8.81
C PHE A 418 -13.03 -20.67 -9.65
N GLY A 419 -12.47 -21.79 -10.10
CA GLY A 419 -13.15 -22.74 -10.97
C GLY A 419 -13.30 -22.28 -12.42
N TYR A 420 -12.63 -21.19 -12.84
CA TYR A 420 -12.71 -20.65 -14.20
C TYR A 420 -11.74 -21.38 -15.15
N LEU A 421 -11.98 -22.69 -15.35
CA LEU A 421 -11.06 -23.58 -16.07
C LEU A 421 -10.84 -23.19 -17.53
N THR A 422 -11.85 -22.65 -18.21
CA THR A 422 -11.73 -22.17 -19.58
C THR A 422 -10.80 -20.95 -19.67
N LEU A 423 -10.96 -19.98 -18.76
CA LEU A 423 -10.06 -18.83 -18.66
C LEU A 423 -8.63 -19.29 -18.39
N ARG A 424 -8.43 -20.18 -17.41
CA ARG A 424 -7.11 -20.76 -17.11
C ARG A 424 -6.46 -21.34 -18.36
N ARG A 425 -7.19 -22.17 -19.12
CA ARG A 425 -6.69 -22.81 -20.34
C ARG A 425 -6.24 -21.78 -21.38
N GLN A 426 -7.00 -20.70 -21.57
CA GLN A 426 -6.62 -19.63 -22.47
C GLN A 426 -5.37 -18.89 -22.01
N LEU A 427 -5.24 -18.60 -20.71
CA LEU A 427 -4.06 -17.94 -20.14
C LEU A 427 -2.80 -18.80 -20.29
N ILE A 428 -2.89 -20.11 -20.07
CA ILE A 428 -1.78 -21.04 -20.30
C ILE A 428 -1.37 -21.03 -21.79
N ARG A 429 -2.35 -21.07 -22.72
CA ARG A 429 -2.07 -20.97 -24.16
C ARG A 429 -1.36 -19.66 -24.51
N THR A 430 -1.82 -18.52 -23.95
CA THR A 430 -1.17 -17.24 -24.13
C THR A 430 0.27 -17.26 -23.65
N ALA A 431 0.52 -17.80 -22.45
CA ALA A 431 1.86 -17.90 -21.89
C ALA A 431 2.82 -18.77 -22.72
N LEU A 432 2.28 -19.80 -23.39
CA LEU A 432 3.05 -20.69 -24.25
C LEU A 432 3.26 -20.15 -25.68
N TYR A 433 2.33 -19.35 -26.17
CA TYR A 433 2.33 -18.87 -27.56
C TYR A 433 3.34 -17.78 -27.81
N TYR A 434 3.47 -16.80 -26.88
CA TYR A 434 4.32 -15.65 -27.08
C TYR A 434 5.74 -15.89 -26.58
N PRO A 435 6.78 -15.63 -27.40
CA PRO A 435 8.17 -15.71 -26.95
C PRO A 435 8.48 -14.65 -25.89
N ILE A 436 9.37 -14.98 -24.95
CA ILE A 436 9.74 -14.08 -23.84
C ILE A 436 10.71 -13.01 -24.36
N SER A 437 10.39 -11.74 -24.07
CA SER A 437 11.24 -10.59 -24.44
C SER A 437 12.62 -10.67 -23.78
N GLY A 438 13.69 -10.50 -24.58
CA GLY A 438 15.06 -10.39 -24.07
C GLY A 438 15.72 -11.71 -23.67
N VAL A 439 15.06 -12.86 -23.90
CA VAL A 439 15.63 -14.18 -23.64
C VAL A 439 16.06 -14.79 -24.99
N TYR A 440 17.37 -14.86 -25.21
CA TYR A 440 17.95 -15.63 -26.32
C TYR A 440 18.41 -16.98 -25.77
N ASP A 441 17.76 -18.05 -26.18
CA ASP A 441 18.28 -19.40 -25.92
C ASP A 441 19.36 -19.77 -26.95
N ARG A 442 20.61 -19.79 -26.51
CA ARG A 442 21.77 -20.19 -27.36
C ARG A 442 21.79 -21.68 -27.69
N TYR A 443 20.95 -22.50 -27.05
CA TYR A 443 21.00 -23.93 -27.14
C TYR A 443 19.97 -24.58 -28.06
N HIS A 444 18.98 -23.82 -28.56
CA HIS A 444 17.86 -24.38 -29.34
C HIS A 444 17.74 -23.81 -30.76
N ASN A 445 18.85 -23.66 -31.50
CA ASN A 445 18.86 -23.22 -32.92
C ASN A 445 17.94 -22.03 -33.23
N GLY A 446 17.89 -21.06 -32.34
CA GLY A 446 17.11 -19.82 -32.51
C GLY A 446 15.59 -19.96 -32.29
N LYS A 447 15.09 -21.11 -31.89
CA LYS A 447 13.69 -21.28 -31.47
C LYS A 447 13.56 -20.97 -30.00
N GLN A 448 12.81 -19.92 -29.69
CA GLN A 448 12.43 -19.61 -28.30
C GLN A 448 11.41 -20.65 -27.83
N VAL A 449 11.72 -21.31 -26.74
CA VAL A 449 10.80 -22.23 -26.07
C VAL A 449 10.43 -21.61 -24.73
N ASN A 450 9.17 -21.23 -24.57
CA ASN A 450 8.65 -20.78 -23.29
C ASN A 450 8.60 -21.97 -22.33
N GLN A 451 9.35 -21.87 -21.24
CA GLN A 451 9.29 -22.89 -20.19
C GLN A 451 8.39 -22.36 -19.07
N ILE A 452 7.27 -23.02 -18.85
CA ILE A 452 6.40 -22.76 -17.72
C ILE A 452 6.74 -23.77 -16.64
N LEU A 453 7.00 -23.27 -15.44
CA LEU A 453 7.20 -24.09 -14.24
C LEU A 453 5.86 -24.53 -13.68
N PHE A 454 5.82 -25.72 -13.09
CA PHE A 454 4.67 -26.24 -12.37
C PHE A 454 5.03 -26.54 -10.93
N SER A 455 4.12 -26.27 -10.02
CA SER A 455 4.25 -26.55 -8.59
C SER A 455 2.95 -27.14 -8.04
N ASP A 456 3.06 -27.99 -7.03
CA ASP A 456 1.94 -28.43 -6.19
C ASP A 456 1.70 -27.50 -4.98
N ASP A 457 2.59 -26.56 -4.78
CA ASP A 457 2.40 -25.49 -3.85
C ASP A 457 1.58 -24.37 -4.54
N PRO A 458 0.35 -24.05 -4.05
CA PRO A 458 -0.47 -23.01 -4.63
C PRO A 458 0.16 -21.60 -4.48
N ASP A 459 1.06 -21.41 -3.51
CA ASP A 459 1.72 -20.15 -3.22
C ASP A 459 3.07 -20.00 -3.94
N ALA A 460 3.48 -21.00 -4.72
CA ALA A 460 4.73 -20.95 -5.47
C ALA A 460 4.72 -19.80 -6.49
N SER A 461 5.58 -18.83 -6.29
CA SER A 461 5.74 -17.69 -7.19
C SER A 461 6.25 -18.16 -8.57
N PHE A 462 5.67 -17.61 -9.64
CA PHE A 462 6.07 -17.85 -11.04
C PHE A 462 5.88 -19.30 -11.54
N ALA A 463 5.19 -20.16 -10.80
CA ALA A 463 4.89 -21.50 -11.21
C ALA A 463 3.37 -21.70 -11.41
N LEU A 464 2.99 -22.47 -12.42
CA LEU A 464 1.60 -22.91 -12.58
C LEU A 464 1.26 -23.94 -11.51
N PHE A 465 0.22 -23.67 -10.72
CA PHE A 465 -0.30 -24.65 -9.79
C PHE A 465 -0.87 -25.86 -10.51
N SER A 466 -0.44 -27.06 -10.10
CA SER A 466 -0.96 -28.31 -10.59
C SER A 466 -1.10 -29.32 -9.45
N PRO A 467 -2.33 -29.75 -9.13
CA PRO A 467 -2.58 -30.73 -8.09
C PRO A 467 -2.25 -32.17 -8.53
N HIS A 468 -1.75 -32.38 -9.76
CA HIS A 468 -1.48 -33.70 -10.24
C HIS A 468 -0.33 -34.37 -9.49
N PRO A 469 -0.48 -35.63 -9.07
CA PRO A 469 0.57 -36.35 -8.38
C PRO A 469 1.78 -36.57 -9.29
N ILE A 470 2.97 -36.53 -8.68
CA ILE A 470 4.21 -36.88 -9.40
C ILE A 470 4.14 -38.35 -9.83
N ASN A 471 4.33 -38.62 -11.11
CA ASN A 471 4.49 -39.99 -11.58
C ASN A 471 5.78 -40.55 -10.97
N LYS A 472 5.65 -41.48 -10.02
CA LYS A 472 6.77 -42.05 -9.27
C LYS A 472 7.78 -42.82 -10.16
N HIS A 473 7.35 -43.37 -11.29
CA HIS A 473 8.23 -44.09 -12.21
C HIS A 473 9.04 -43.15 -13.10
N LEU A 474 8.47 -42.02 -13.48
CA LEU A 474 9.14 -41.06 -14.36
C LEU A 474 9.76 -39.89 -13.61
N GLN A 475 9.55 -39.78 -12.30
CA GLN A 475 9.90 -38.61 -11.47
C GLN A 475 9.43 -37.27 -12.09
N ARG A 476 8.36 -37.32 -12.86
CA ARG A 476 7.73 -36.16 -13.50
C ARG A 476 6.24 -36.19 -13.30
N ARG A 477 5.65 -35.04 -13.37
CA ARG A 477 4.20 -34.91 -13.37
C ARG A 477 3.69 -35.18 -14.78
N SER A 478 2.63 -35.97 -14.90
CA SER A 478 1.91 -36.11 -16.14
C SER A 478 0.85 -35.04 -16.23
N PHE A 479 0.89 -34.27 -17.30
CA PHE A 479 -0.12 -33.26 -17.60
C PHE A 479 -0.83 -33.67 -18.87
N ASP A 480 -2.15 -33.60 -18.90
CA ASP A 480 -2.95 -33.92 -20.08
C ASP A 480 -2.69 -33.02 -21.30
N GLU A 481 -1.89 -31.95 -21.11
CA GLU A 481 -1.63 -30.95 -22.14
C GLU A 481 -0.16 -30.87 -22.64
N GLY A 482 0.66 -31.88 -22.35
CA GLY A 482 1.96 -32.10 -23.03
C GLY A 482 3.08 -31.07 -22.77
N VAL A 483 3.13 -30.44 -21.62
CA VAL A 483 4.17 -29.45 -21.28
C VAL A 483 5.26 -30.05 -20.40
N VAL A 484 6.53 -29.87 -20.79
CA VAL A 484 7.71 -30.40 -20.09
C VAL A 484 8.36 -29.29 -19.28
N THR A 485 8.63 -29.57 -18.00
CA THR A 485 9.34 -28.62 -17.06
C THR A 485 10.85 -28.82 -17.12
N LYS A 486 11.61 -27.77 -17.05
CA LYS A 486 13.05 -27.76 -16.75
C LYS A 486 13.43 -26.63 -15.79
N ASP A 487 14.37 -26.97 -14.94
CA ASP A 487 15.10 -26.34 -13.85
C ASP A 487 14.91 -24.84 -13.57
N THR A 488 14.57 -24.54 -12.32
CA THR A 488 14.27 -23.22 -11.74
C THR A 488 15.45 -22.26 -11.61
N ARG A 489 16.67 -22.71 -11.84
CA ARG A 489 17.89 -21.92 -11.61
C ARG A 489 18.05 -20.69 -12.50
N PHE A 490 17.28 -20.56 -13.58
CA PHE A 490 17.38 -19.43 -14.51
C PHE A 490 16.67 -18.16 -14.06
N TRP A 491 15.75 -18.22 -13.10
CA TRP A 491 14.92 -17.09 -12.70
C TRP A 491 15.53 -16.24 -11.58
N TYR A 492 16.41 -16.85 -10.77
CA TYR A 492 17.07 -16.17 -9.65
C TYR A 492 18.33 -15.36 -10.01
N GLN A 493 18.90 -15.60 -11.19
CA GLN A 493 20.18 -14.95 -11.58
C GLN A 493 20.03 -13.62 -12.33
N ARG A 494 18.82 -13.05 -12.49
CA ARG A 494 18.63 -11.81 -13.27
C ARG A 494 18.01 -10.64 -12.53
N ASP A 495 17.76 -10.75 -11.23
CA ASP A 495 17.38 -9.62 -10.37
C ASP A 495 18.58 -9.08 -9.54
N GLU A 496 19.82 -9.52 -9.86
CA GLU A 496 21.02 -8.89 -9.36
C GLU A 496 21.49 -7.73 -10.26
#